data_515bd1540ea7f9d8c44fe3ec76a2395e
#
_entry.id   515bd1540ea7f9d8c44fe3ec76a2395e
#
_cell.length_a   1.000
_cell.length_b   1.000
_cell.length_c   1.000
_cell.angle_alpha   90.00
_cell.angle_beta   90.00
_cell.angle_gamma   90.00
#
_symmetry.space_group_name_H-M   'P 1'
#
loop_
_entity.id
_entity.type
_entity.pdbx_description
1 polymer ?
#
loop_
_entity_poly.entity_id
_entity_poly.type
_entity_poly.pdbx_seq_one_letter_code
_entity_poly.pdbx_strand_id
1 'polypeptide(L)'
;FKQKTAYEISACLVGSEMCIRDRNMKNINNRDPFIHLRLHSSYSLLRGALRPEELPKICEKNSMPAVGISDTGNLFGALEISELLVNNGIQPIIGCEFSLMLNNHSDQNTNLYSDIVLFAQNENGYKNLLKLSSEFFLNQKSPKLSIDLSQLEKYSNDLIMLCGGSSGILGVNLISKRMNEAKKRAVDLKKIFGDRFYIEIQRHGNEETIRTSEEAATEDLLLELADDHSIPIVATNNVHFKDKKSFEAQDVLLCIAQNTYLDQEAERERLTQEHYFKSSKEMRILFQDLSEAYDNTLEIALRCTFRPIK
;
A
#
# COMPACT_ATOMS: atom_id res chain seq x y z
N PHE A 1 25.61 -10.38 -12.55
CA PHE A 1 25.37 -9.91 -11.18
C PHE A 1 24.68 -11.04 -10.43
N LYS A 2 25.34 -11.64 -9.41
CA LYS A 2 24.72 -12.64 -8.54
C LYS A 2 23.73 -11.91 -7.62
N GLN A 3 22.45 -12.29 -7.67
CA GLN A 3 21.47 -11.92 -6.66
C GLN A 3 21.97 -12.42 -5.29
N LYS A 4 22.09 -11.49 -4.35
CA LYS A 4 22.36 -11.84 -2.96
C LYS A 4 21.16 -12.59 -2.40
N THR A 5 21.39 -13.73 -1.79
CA THR A 5 20.33 -14.50 -1.14
C THR A 5 19.80 -13.75 0.08
N ALA A 6 18.55 -13.99 0.48
CA ALA A 6 17.91 -13.39 1.67
C ALA A 6 18.78 -13.49 2.94
N TYR A 7 19.67 -14.47 3.00
CA TYR A 7 20.63 -14.68 4.08
C TYR A 7 21.77 -13.63 4.10
N GLU A 8 22.23 -13.16 2.94
CA GLU A 8 23.30 -12.15 2.84
C GLU A 8 22.76 -10.73 3.07
N ILE A 9 21.48 -10.48 2.79
CA ILE A 9 20.81 -9.19 3.04
C ILE A 9 20.57 -8.98 4.54
N SER A 10 20.31 -10.05 5.31
CA SER A 10 20.13 -9.97 6.77
C SER A 10 21.40 -9.55 7.53
N ALA A 11 22.57 -9.71 6.91
CA ALA A 11 23.85 -9.30 7.52
C ALA A 11 24.11 -7.77 7.44
N CYS A 12 23.37 -7.05 6.59
CA CYS A 12 23.50 -5.58 6.46
C CYS A 12 22.64 -4.77 7.45
N LEU A 13 21.79 -5.44 8.26
CA LEU A 13 20.93 -4.83 9.27
C LEU A 13 21.59 -4.69 10.65
N VAL A 14 22.90 -4.88 10.73
CA VAL A 14 23.69 -4.71 11.97
C VAL A 14 23.91 -3.22 12.22
N GLY A 15 23.03 -2.63 13.02
CA GLY A 15 23.18 -1.22 13.45
C GLY A 15 21.97 -0.60 14.13
N SER A 16 20.79 -1.20 14.06
CA SER A 16 19.65 -0.80 14.89
C SER A 16 19.33 -1.92 15.89
N GLU A 17 19.07 -1.61 17.13
CA GLU A 17 18.84 -2.55 18.25
C GLU A 17 17.61 -3.47 18.10
N MET A 18 17.10 -3.65 16.87
CA MET A 18 15.94 -4.49 16.60
C MET A 18 16.12 -5.35 15.35
N CYS A 19 16.90 -6.41 15.48
CA CYS A 19 16.87 -7.49 14.53
C CYS A 19 15.58 -8.30 14.74
N ILE A 20 14.75 -8.42 13.70
CA ILE A 20 13.63 -9.38 13.57
C ILE A 20 14.09 -10.80 13.98
N ARG A 21 15.39 -11.07 13.91
CA ARG A 21 16.03 -12.38 14.08
C ARG A 21 16.00 -12.95 15.51
N ASP A 22 15.91 -12.14 16.56
CA ASP A 22 16.20 -12.63 17.91
C ASP A 22 14.98 -12.91 18.79
N ARG A 23 13.76 -12.56 18.37
CA ARG A 23 12.57 -12.72 19.21
C ARG A 23 11.52 -13.64 18.61
N ASN A 24 11.64 -14.93 18.61
CA ASN A 24 10.59 -15.92 18.31
C ASN A 24 10.67 -16.69 16.99
N MET A 25 11.84 -16.85 16.38
CA MET A 25 12.00 -17.81 15.30
C MET A 25 11.90 -19.29 15.74
N LYS A 26 11.69 -19.57 17.03
CA LYS A 26 11.64 -20.96 17.52
C LYS A 26 10.36 -21.76 17.18
N ASN A 27 9.32 -21.10 16.63
CA ASN A 27 8.04 -21.77 16.34
C ASN A 27 7.38 -21.41 14.98
N ILE A 28 8.10 -20.79 14.04
CA ILE A 28 7.58 -20.62 12.69
C ILE A 28 7.94 -21.87 11.87
N ASN A 29 7.17 -22.92 12.07
CA ASN A 29 7.12 -24.05 11.14
C ASN A 29 6.45 -23.56 9.85
N ASN A 30 7.24 -23.38 8.81
CA ASN A 30 6.87 -23.19 7.40
C ASN A 30 6.44 -21.80 6.95
N ARG A 31 7.39 -21.13 6.30
CA ARG A 31 7.27 -20.07 5.28
C ARG A 31 7.16 -18.65 5.83
N ASP A 32 7.78 -17.74 5.09
CA ASP A 32 7.91 -16.33 5.44
C ASP A 32 6.57 -15.67 5.75
N PRO A 33 6.50 -14.75 6.74
CA PRO A 33 5.27 -14.07 7.13
C PRO A 33 4.80 -13.14 6.01
N PHE A 34 3.48 -13.00 5.85
CA PHE A 34 2.91 -11.93 5.07
C PHE A 34 3.06 -10.60 5.81
N ILE A 35 3.42 -9.53 5.11
CA ILE A 35 3.47 -8.19 5.69
C ILE A 35 2.38 -7.32 5.04
N HIS A 36 1.41 -6.87 5.83
CA HIS A 36 0.47 -5.86 5.34
C HIS A 36 1.22 -4.56 5.10
N LEU A 37 1.35 -4.16 3.84
CA LEU A 37 1.98 -2.91 3.44
C LEU A 37 0.96 -1.78 3.35
N ARG A 38 -0.23 -2.04 2.79
CA ARG A 38 -1.27 -1.02 2.60
C ARG A 38 -2.30 -1.13 3.72
N LEU A 39 -2.20 -0.20 4.68
CA LEU A 39 -3.07 -0.14 5.85
C LEU A 39 -3.39 1.32 6.18
N HIS A 40 -4.68 1.57 6.38
CA HIS A 40 -5.24 2.86 6.75
C HIS A 40 -5.68 2.85 8.21
N SER A 41 -5.01 3.66 9.01
CA SER A 41 -5.41 3.87 10.41
C SER A 41 -6.53 4.92 10.52
N SER A 42 -6.97 5.22 11.75
CA SER A 42 -7.89 6.32 12.00
C SER A 42 -7.35 7.70 11.63
N TYR A 43 -6.05 7.81 11.32
CA TYR A 43 -5.44 9.02 10.75
C TYR A 43 -5.71 9.20 9.25
N SER A 44 -6.19 8.16 8.56
CA SER A 44 -6.91 8.30 7.29
C SER A 44 -8.32 8.79 7.59
N LEU A 45 -8.47 10.10 7.84
CA LEU A 45 -9.67 10.72 8.40
C LEU A 45 -10.94 10.34 7.61
N LEU A 46 -11.94 9.82 8.32
CA LEU A 46 -13.21 9.33 7.77
C LEU A 46 -13.09 8.16 6.77
N ARG A 47 -11.92 7.55 6.66
CA ARG A 47 -11.66 6.40 5.78
C ARG A 47 -11.18 5.17 6.53
N GLY A 48 -10.32 5.31 7.53
CA GLY A 48 -9.78 4.21 8.33
C GLY A 48 -10.51 4.06 9.67
N ALA A 49 -10.99 2.85 9.99
CA ALA A 49 -11.61 2.53 11.28
C ALA A 49 -10.64 1.81 12.25
N LEU A 50 -9.38 1.59 11.84
CA LEU A 50 -8.38 0.88 12.63
C LEU A 50 -7.65 1.84 13.56
N ARG A 51 -7.80 1.66 14.88
CA ARG A 51 -7.15 2.52 15.87
C ARG A 51 -5.69 2.13 16.07
N PRO A 52 -4.77 3.10 16.23
CA PRO A 52 -3.35 2.84 16.48
C PRO A 52 -3.09 1.86 17.62
N GLU A 53 -3.81 1.98 18.73
CA GLU A 53 -3.63 1.16 19.93
C GLU A 53 -4.03 -0.31 19.73
N GLU A 54 -4.82 -0.62 18.71
CA GLU A 54 -5.23 -1.97 18.38
C GLU A 54 -4.18 -2.71 17.52
N LEU A 55 -3.34 -1.98 16.78
CA LEU A 55 -2.38 -2.54 15.83
C LEU A 55 -1.41 -3.56 16.44
N PRO A 56 -0.75 -3.29 17.59
CA PRO A 56 0.18 -4.26 18.17
C PRO A 56 -0.48 -5.60 18.47
N LYS A 57 -1.68 -5.58 19.06
CA LYS A 57 -2.44 -6.80 19.40
C LYS A 57 -2.87 -7.57 18.17
N ILE A 58 -3.25 -6.88 17.09
CA ILE A 58 -3.66 -7.51 15.84
C ILE A 58 -2.45 -8.15 15.16
N CYS A 59 -1.31 -7.48 15.11
CA CYS A 59 -0.07 -8.01 14.55
C CYS A 59 0.41 -9.22 15.36
N GLU A 60 0.42 -9.15 16.69
CA GLU A 60 0.79 -10.28 17.55
C GLU A 60 -0.12 -11.50 17.32
N LYS A 61 -1.46 -11.30 17.33
CA LYS A 61 -2.44 -12.36 17.07
C LYS A 61 -2.22 -13.06 15.74
N ASN A 62 -1.82 -12.30 14.71
CA ASN A 62 -1.59 -12.82 13.36
C ASN A 62 -0.13 -13.17 13.08
N SER A 63 0.75 -13.14 14.09
CA SER A 63 2.19 -13.44 13.98
C SER A 63 2.88 -12.61 12.89
N MET A 64 2.54 -11.33 12.78
CA MET A 64 3.14 -10.39 11.83
C MET A 64 4.27 -9.60 12.47
N PRO A 65 5.52 -9.79 12.03
CA PRO A 65 6.70 -9.13 12.62
C PRO A 65 6.85 -7.67 12.19
N ALA A 66 6.16 -7.26 11.15
CA ALA A 66 6.19 -5.91 10.61
C ALA A 66 4.82 -5.53 10.03
N VAL A 67 4.55 -4.23 9.91
CA VAL A 67 3.34 -3.71 9.26
C VAL A 67 3.61 -2.35 8.62
N GLY A 68 3.12 -2.16 7.40
CA GLY A 68 3.13 -0.89 6.69
C GLY A 68 1.96 0.00 7.13
N ILE A 69 2.22 1.30 7.23
CA ILE A 69 1.21 2.33 7.49
C ILE A 69 1.19 3.23 6.28
N SER A 70 0.04 3.33 5.62
CA SER A 70 -0.13 4.12 4.39
C SER A 70 -1.37 5.02 4.47
N ASP A 71 -1.44 5.84 5.52
CA ASP A 71 -2.54 6.78 5.68
C ASP A 71 -2.65 7.75 4.50
N THR A 72 -3.87 8.16 4.18
CA THR A 72 -4.18 8.95 2.98
C THR A 72 -3.71 10.39 3.12
N GLY A 73 -2.74 10.79 2.31
CA GLY A 73 -2.23 12.14 2.16
C GLY A 73 -1.39 12.67 3.33
N ASN A 74 -1.26 11.93 4.43
CA ASN A 74 -0.63 12.44 5.63
C ASN A 74 0.23 11.42 6.38
N LEU A 75 1.05 11.92 7.31
CA LEU A 75 1.94 11.15 8.19
C LEU A 75 1.66 11.45 9.66
N PHE A 76 0.41 11.83 10.00
CA PHE A 76 0.05 12.29 11.35
C PHE A 76 0.28 11.22 12.41
N GLY A 77 -0.04 9.95 12.10
CA GLY A 77 0.16 8.82 12.99
C GLY A 77 1.58 8.23 12.99
N ALA A 78 2.48 8.68 12.10
CA ALA A 78 3.76 8.01 11.86
C ALA A 78 4.62 7.84 13.13
N LEU A 79 4.75 8.87 13.97
CA LEU A 79 5.52 8.80 15.21
C LEU A 79 4.84 7.92 16.26
N GLU A 80 3.56 8.18 16.55
CA GLU A 80 2.80 7.46 17.57
C GLU A 80 2.72 5.97 17.26
N ILE A 81 2.31 5.61 16.05
CA ILE A 81 2.18 4.21 15.62
C ILE A 81 3.55 3.53 15.62
N SER A 82 4.60 4.24 15.20
CA SER A 82 5.96 3.73 15.23
C SER A 82 6.40 3.36 16.66
N GLU A 83 6.16 4.22 17.65
CA GLU A 83 6.46 3.95 19.05
C GLU A 83 5.64 2.77 19.60
N LEU A 84 4.33 2.74 19.33
CA LEU A 84 3.45 1.65 19.74
C LEU A 84 3.91 0.29 19.20
N LEU A 85 4.24 0.20 17.92
CA LEU A 85 4.68 -1.04 17.28
C LEU A 85 6.03 -1.51 17.81
N VAL A 86 7.02 -0.60 17.90
CA VAL A 86 8.37 -0.94 18.38
C VAL A 86 8.36 -1.42 19.82
N ASN A 87 7.58 -0.78 20.69
CA ASN A 87 7.44 -1.20 22.10
C ASN A 87 6.85 -2.62 22.23
N ASN A 88 6.20 -3.12 21.18
CA ASN A 88 5.66 -4.48 21.11
C ASN A 88 6.50 -5.42 20.21
N GLY A 89 7.70 -4.99 19.77
CA GLY A 89 8.62 -5.82 18.97
C GLY A 89 8.19 -5.99 17.52
N ILE A 90 7.37 -5.08 16.98
CA ILE A 90 6.89 -5.10 15.60
C ILE A 90 7.57 -3.96 14.83
N GLN A 91 8.06 -4.23 13.62
CA GLN A 91 8.69 -3.22 12.78
C GLN A 91 7.62 -2.36 12.09
N PRO A 92 7.60 -1.03 12.29
CA PRO A 92 6.80 -0.12 11.50
C PRO A 92 7.46 0.13 10.14
N ILE A 93 6.67 0.13 9.07
CA ILE A 93 7.09 0.54 7.73
C ILE A 93 6.31 1.81 7.41
N ILE A 94 7.00 2.93 7.30
CA ILE A 94 6.37 4.24 7.17
C ILE A 94 6.14 4.57 5.70
N GLY A 95 4.89 4.76 5.35
CA GLY A 95 4.44 5.14 4.01
C GLY A 95 3.30 6.13 4.05
N CYS A 96 2.82 6.48 2.87
CA CYS A 96 1.68 7.35 2.66
C CYS A 96 1.02 7.01 1.34
N GLU A 97 -0.31 6.99 1.32
CA GLU A 97 -1.09 6.93 0.08
C GLU A 97 -1.36 8.33 -0.43
N PHE A 98 -1.11 8.55 -1.72
CA PHE A 98 -1.41 9.81 -2.39
C PHE A 98 -2.34 9.60 -3.57
N SER A 99 -3.26 10.54 -3.78
CA SER A 99 -3.96 10.65 -5.05
C SER A 99 -3.05 11.38 -6.05
N LEU A 100 -2.81 10.75 -7.20
CA LEU A 100 -2.00 11.26 -8.29
C LEU A 100 -2.90 11.78 -9.41
N MET A 101 -2.73 13.02 -9.80
CA MET A 101 -3.45 13.61 -10.92
C MET A 101 -2.79 13.21 -12.25
N LEU A 102 -3.58 12.61 -13.12
CA LEU A 102 -3.17 12.24 -14.47
C LEU A 102 -3.71 13.28 -15.46
N ASN A 103 -2.81 14.09 -16.04
CA ASN A 103 -3.22 15.04 -17.07
C ASN A 103 -3.64 14.28 -18.33
N ASN A 104 -4.89 14.43 -18.72
CA ASN A 104 -5.38 13.97 -20.01
C ASN A 104 -5.12 15.02 -21.08
N HIS A 105 -4.14 14.76 -21.95
CA HIS A 105 -3.88 15.65 -23.10
C HIS A 105 -5.00 15.62 -24.16
N SER A 106 -5.93 14.65 -24.09
CA SER A 106 -7.00 14.45 -25.08
C SER A 106 -8.37 15.05 -24.68
N ASP A 107 -8.62 15.30 -23.39
CA ASP A 107 -9.88 15.86 -22.91
C ASP A 107 -9.60 16.92 -21.85
N GLN A 108 -9.74 18.19 -22.21
CA GLN A 108 -9.45 19.33 -21.33
C GLN A 108 -10.40 19.43 -20.11
N ASN A 109 -11.42 18.57 -19.98
CA ASN A 109 -12.48 18.71 -18.97
C ASN A 109 -12.55 17.59 -17.92
N THR A 110 -11.75 16.50 -17.99
CA THR A 110 -11.79 15.43 -16.98
C THR A 110 -10.41 15.11 -16.46
N ASN A 111 -10.09 15.60 -15.27
CA ASN A 111 -8.92 15.14 -14.53
C ASN A 111 -9.16 13.69 -14.08
N LEU A 112 -8.31 12.78 -14.52
CA LEU A 112 -8.28 11.41 -14.02
C LEU A 112 -7.36 11.37 -12.79
N TYR A 113 -7.82 10.75 -11.72
CA TYR A 113 -7.04 10.54 -10.50
C TYR A 113 -6.78 9.06 -10.31
N SER A 114 -5.63 8.75 -9.71
CA SER A 114 -5.25 7.39 -9.37
C SER A 114 -4.59 7.37 -7.99
N ASP A 115 -4.66 6.23 -7.31
CA ASP A 115 -3.99 6.07 -6.03
C ASP A 115 -2.61 5.46 -6.22
N ILE A 116 -1.65 5.93 -5.44
CA ILE A 116 -0.30 5.37 -5.33
C ILE A 116 0.09 5.29 -3.87
N VAL A 117 0.91 4.30 -3.52
CA VAL A 117 1.46 4.17 -2.16
C VAL A 117 2.97 4.29 -2.20
N LEU A 118 3.52 5.10 -1.31
CA LEU A 118 4.96 5.33 -1.21
C LEU A 118 5.46 4.96 0.17
N PHE A 119 6.58 4.23 0.27
CA PHE A 119 7.24 3.85 1.53
C PHE A 119 8.65 4.41 1.60
N ALA A 120 9.02 4.94 2.78
CA ALA A 120 10.36 5.41 3.03
C ALA A 120 11.32 4.24 3.31
N GLN A 121 12.40 4.15 2.54
CA GLN A 121 13.47 3.18 2.80
C GLN A 121 14.39 3.63 3.95
N ASN A 122 14.63 4.93 4.06
CA ASN A 122 15.54 5.55 5.00
C ASN A 122 15.08 6.96 5.41
N GLU A 123 15.87 7.68 6.17
CA GLU A 123 15.54 9.04 6.65
C GLU A 123 15.30 10.03 5.51
N ASN A 124 16.06 9.94 4.42
CA ASN A 124 15.86 10.84 3.26
C ASN A 124 14.51 10.56 2.58
N GLY A 125 14.15 9.28 2.42
CA GLY A 125 12.83 8.87 1.94
C GLY A 125 11.71 9.44 2.82
N TYR A 126 11.85 9.36 4.14
CA TYR A 126 10.86 9.94 5.06
C TYR A 126 10.76 11.47 4.90
N LYS A 127 11.89 12.19 4.78
CA LYS A 127 11.89 13.63 4.48
C LYS A 127 11.19 13.94 3.14
N ASN A 128 11.32 13.07 2.14
CA ASN A 128 10.63 13.21 0.87
C ASN A 128 9.11 12.97 1.01
N LEU A 129 8.68 11.98 1.82
CA LEU A 129 7.25 11.80 2.15
C LEU A 129 6.66 13.03 2.85
N LEU A 130 7.37 13.64 3.80
CA LEU A 130 6.94 14.86 4.47
C LEU A 130 6.74 16.02 3.48
N LYS A 131 7.66 16.17 2.51
CA LYS A 131 7.54 17.19 1.45
C LYS A 131 6.37 16.91 0.53
N LEU A 132 6.19 15.67 0.08
CA LEU A 132 5.05 15.28 -0.75
C LEU A 132 3.72 15.50 -0.02
N SER A 133 3.62 15.14 1.27
CA SER A 133 2.44 15.42 2.08
C SER A 133 2.16 16.92 2.19
N SER A 134 3.20 17.74 2.34
CA SER A 134 3.05 19.21 2.34
C SER A 134 2.57 19.73 0.98
N GLU A 135 3.16 19.27 -0.12
CA GLU A 135 2.74 19.62 -1.49
C GLU A 135 1.29 19.21 -1.76
N PHE A 136 0.87 18.04 -1.27
CA PHE A 136 -0.48 17.50 -1.40
C PHE A 136 -1.56 18.45 -0.84
N PHE A 137 -1.28 19.12 0.28
CA PHE A 137 -2.21 20.05 0.91
C PHE A 137 -2.04 21.50 0.47
N LEU A 138 -0.81 21.93 0.18
CA LEU A 138 -0.53 23.36 -0.07
C LEU A 138 -0.67 23.75 -1.54
N ASN A 139 -0.37 22.83 -2.48
CA ASN A 139 -0.35 23.11 -3.92
C ASN A 139 -1.59 22.56 -4.63
N GLN A 140 -2.77 23.00 -4.20
CA GLN A 140 -4.05 22.59 -4.80
C GLN A 140 -4.22 23.21 -6.19
N LYS A 141 -3.85 22.45 -7.23
CA LYS A 141 -4.10 22.82 -8.64
C LYS A 141 -5.42 22.26 -9.18
N SER A 142 -6.13 21.47 -8.37
CA SER A 142 -7.33 20.74 -8.78
C SER A 142 -8.38 20.71 -7.65
N PRO A 143 -9.66 20.43 -7.95
CA PRO A 143 -10.71 20.31 -6.95
C PRO A 143 -10.48 19.17 -5.93
N LYS A 144 -9.78 18.10 -6.36
CA LYS A 144 -9.39 16.97 -5.49
C LYS A 144 -7.94 17.16 -5.06
N LEU A 145 -7.67 16.97 -3.76
CA LEU A 145 -6.29 16.93 -3.23
C LEU A 145 -5.49 15.85 -3.98
N SER A 146 -4.36 16.25 -4.56
CA SER A 146 -3.53 15.36 -5.36
C SER A 146 -2.13 15.93 -5.55
N ILE A 147 -1.18 15.05 -5.86
CA ILE A 147 0.13 15.42 -6.41
C ILE A 147 0.13 15.18 -7.92
N ASP A 148 1.08 15.79 -8.63
CA ASP A 148 1.32 15.54 -10.04
C ASP A 148 2.60 14.69 -10.25
N LEU A 149 2.80 14.19 -11.48
CA LEU A 149 3.97 13.37 -11.82
C LEU A 149 5.30 14.11 -11.62
N SER A 150 5.33 15.43 -11.80
CA SER A 150 6.56 16.22 -11.62
C SER A 150 6.97 16.32 -10.14
N GLN A 151 5.99 16.43 -9.24
CA GLN A 151 6.20 16.40 -7.80
C GLN A 151 6.65 15.00 -7.36
N LEU A 152 6.01 13.94 -7.89
CA LEU A 152 6.39 12.57 -7.63
C LEU A 152 7.83 12.29 -8.07
N GLU A 153 8.23 12.68 -9.28
CA GLU A 153 9.60 12.51 -9.79
C GLU A 153 10.61 13.27 -8.92
N LYS A 154 10.31 14.53 -8.58
CA LYS A 154 11.18 15.39 -7.77
C LYS A 154 11.54 14.78 -6.40
N TYR A 155 10.61 14.06 -5.78
CA TYR A 155 10.76 13.49 -4.44
C TYR A 155 10.83 11.96 -4.41
N SER A 156 11.09 11.31 -5.54
CA SER A 156 11.10 9.83 -5.69
C SER A 156 12.27 9.11 -5.02
N ASN A 157 13.35 9.83 -4.70
CA ASN A 157 14.56 9.21 -4.15
C ASN A 157 14.30 8.58 -2.78
N ASP A 158 14.87 7.39 -2.58
CA ASP A 158 14.74 6.61 -1.33
C ASP A 158 13.28 6.25 -0.96
N LEU A 159 12.38 6.23 -1.95
CA LEU A 159 11.01 5.77 -1.83
C LEU A 159 10.77 4.50 -2.64
N ILE A 160 10.05 3.54 -2.08
CA ILE A 160 9.45 2.41 -2.80
C ILE A 160 8.03 2.82 -3.17
N MET A 161 7.63 2.54 -4.42
CA MET A 161 6.30 2.84 -4.95
C MET A 161 5.52 1.58 -5.26
N LEU A 162 4.27 1.52 -4.79
CA LEU A 162 3.25 0.58 -5.26
C LEU A 162 2.25 1.32 -6.15
N CYS A 163 1.84 0.68 -7.24
CA CYS A 163 1.02 1.34 -8.27
C CYS A 163 -0.48 1.47 -7.95
N GLY A 164 -0.94 0.96 -6.78
CA GLY A 164 -2.32 1.15 -6.31
C GLY A 164 -3.37 0.17 -6.85
N GLY A 165 -2.98 -0.97 -7.45
CA GLY A 165 -3.93 -1.98 -7.94
C GLY A 165 -4.88 -1.45 -9.03
N SER A 166 -6.16 -1.85 -9.00
CA SER A 166 -7.19 -1.41 -9.97
C SER A 166 -7.48 0.10 -9.91
N SER A 167 -7.40 0.71 -8.72
CA SER A 167 -7.55 2.17 -8.52
C SER A 167 -6.26 2.95 -8.80
N GLY A 168 -5.15 2.25 -9.03
CA GLY A 168 -3.84 2.85 -9.27
C GLY A 168 -3.61 3.35 -10.68
N ILE A 169 -2.45 3.98 -10.88
CA ILE A 169 -2.09 4.65 -12.15
C ILE A 169 -2.16 3.73 -13.38
N LEU A 170 -1.84 2.45 -13.25
CA LEU A 170 -1.97 1.49 -14.34
C LEU A 170 -3.44 1.02 -14.44
N GLY A 171 -4.06 0.63 -13.34
CA GLY A 171 -5.41 0.08 -13.28
C GLY A 171 -6.47 1.01 -13.87
N VAL A 172 -6.51 2.29 -13.48
CA VAL A 172 -7.49 3.25 -14.03
C VAL A 172 -7.35 3.47 -15.53
N ASN A 173 -6.13 3.38 -16.08
CA ASN A 173 -5.91 3.43 -17.52
C ASN A 173 -6.40 2.14 -18.22
N LEU A 174 -6.21 0.97 -17.60
CA LEU A 174 -6.68 -0.31 -18.13
C LEU A 174 -8.22 -0.38 -18.13
N ILE A 175 -8.87 -0.01 -17.01
CA ILE A 175 -10.34 0.08 -16.91
C ILE A 175 -10.89 1.02 -17.98
N SER A 176 -10.22 2.14 -18.23
CA SER A 176 -10.58 3.11 -19.27
C SER A 176 -10.20 2.66 -20.70
N LYS A 177 -9.74 1.41 -20.87
CA LYS A 177 -9.30 0.84 -22.17
C LYS A 177 -8.15 1.61 -22.85
N ARG A 178 -7.30 2.26 -22.07
CA ARG A 178 -6.14 3.04 -22.53
C ARG A 178 -4.84 2.26 -22.34
N MET A 179 -4.72 1.09 -22.95
CA MET A 179 -3.58 0.19 -22.83
C MET A 179 -2.24 0.87 -23.16
N ASN A 180 -2.17 1.66 -24.23
CA ASN A 180 -0.95 2.35 -24.64
C ASN A 180 -0.48 3.35 -23.58
N GLU A 181 -1.40 4.05 -22.92
CA GLU A 181 -1.07 4.96 -21.83
C GLU A 181 -0.60 4.19 -20.59
N ALA A 182 -1.24 3.06 -20.25
CA ALA A 182 -0.79 2.19 -19.17
C ALA A 182 0.64 1.69 -19.40
N LYS A 183 0.96 1.18 -20.61
CA LYS A 183 2.33 0.77 -21.00
C LYS A 183 3.32 1.92 -20.86
N LYS A 184 3.00 3.10 -21.38
CA LYS A 184 3.85 4.29 -21.26
C LYS A 184 4.10 4.65 -19.80
N ARG A 185 3.07 4.67 -18.95
CA ARG A 185 3.19 4.96 -17.52
C ARG A 185 4.04 3.94 -16.78
N ALA A 186 3.90 2.64 -17.08
CA ALA A 186 4.75 1.60 -16.52
C ALA A 186 6.24 1.83 -16.82
N VAL A 187 6.55 2.19 -18.07
CA VAL A 187 7.92 2.51 -18.49
C VAL A 187 8.46 3.78 -17.82
N ASP A 188 7.65 4.84 -17.75
CA ASP A 188 8.05 6.11 -17.12
C ASP A 188 8.32 5.93 -15.63
N LEU A 189 7.44 5.22 -14.90
CA LEU A 189 7.62 4.92 -13.48
C LEU A 189 8.81 3.99 -13.23
N LYS A 190 9.03 3.00 -14.10
CA LYS A 190 10.21 2.14 -14.02
C LYS A 190 11.52 2.92 -14.20
N LYS A 191 11.53 3.97 -15.03
CA LYS A 191 12.70 4.86 -15.16
C LYS A 191 12.94 5.68 -13.90
N ILE A 192 11.86 6.19 -13.26
CA ILE A 192 11.95 7.02 -12.05
C ILE A 192 12.37 6.21 -10.82
N PHE A 193 11.74 5.05 -10.60
CA PHE A 193 11.91 4.27 -9.37
C PHE A 193 12.89 3.07 -9.52
N GLY A 194 13.15 2.60 -10.72
CA GLY A 194 14.04 1.46 -10.98
C GLY A 194 13.49 0.18 -10.35
N ASP A 195 14.27 -0.45 -9.47
CA ASP A 195 13.95 -1.65 -8.70
C ASP A 195 13.03 -1.37 -7.48
N ARG A 196 12.67 -0.13 -7.25
CA ARG A 196 11.79 0.35 -6.18
C ARG A 196 10.33 0.53 -6.64
N PHE A 197 10.00 0.17 -7.87
CA PHE A 197 8.66 0.19 -8.42
C PHE A 197 8.06 -1.22 -8.44
N TYR A 198 6.86 -1.38 -7.86
CA TYR A 198 6.12 -2.64 -7.79
C TYR A 198 4.73 -2.48 -8.38
N ILE A 199 4.30 -3.47 -9.15
CA ILE A 199 2.91 -3.60 -9.57
C ILE A 199 2.13 -4.28 -8.44
N GLU A 200 1.13 -3.58 -7.92
CA GLU A 200 0.32 -4.02 -6.79
C GLU A 200 -0.88 -4.84 -7.29
N ILE A 201 -1.07 -6.03 -6.72
CA ILE A 201 -2.21 -6.90 -6.98
C ILE A 201 -3.08 -7.00 -5.73
N GLN A 202 -4.39 -6.79 -5.91
CA GLN A 202 -5.39 -6.79 -4.85
C GLN A 202 -6.55 -7.72 -5.20
N ARG A 203 -7.16 -8.34 -4.17
CA ARG A 203 -8.28 -9.26 -4.32
C ARG A 203 -9.26 -9.07 -3.17
N HIS A 204 -10.37 -8.36 -3.44
CA HIS A 204 -11.39 -7.99 -2.44
C HIS A 204 -12.79 -8.45 -2.84
N GLY A 205 -12.88 -9.53 -3.61
CA GLY A 205 -14.15 -10.14 -3.99
C GLY A 205 -14.89 -10.74 -2.79
N ASN A 206 -15.73 -11.71 -3.04
CA ASN A 206 -16.50 -12.44 -2.03
C ASN A 206 -16.12 -13.94 -2.04
N GLU A 207 -16.90 -14.77 -1.35
CA GLU A 207 -16.65 -16.23 -1.30
C GLU A 207 -16.82 -16.94 -2.66
N GLU A 208 -17.62 -16.38 -3.58
CA GLU A 208 -17.85 -16.93 -4.92
C GLU A 208 -16.79 -16.45 -5.91
N THR A 209 -16.39 -15.19 -5.80
CA THR A 209 -15.38 -14.57 -6.67
C THR A 209 -14.34 -13.86 -5.81
N ILE A 210 -13.09 -14.30 -5.89
CA ILE A 210 -11.99 -13.73 -5.09
C ILE A 210 -11.61 -12.30 -5.49
N ARG A 211 -12.14 -11.80 -6.62
CA ARG A 211 -11.85 -10.49 -7.21
C ARG A 211 -13.13 -9.68 -7.41
N THR A 212 -13.05 -8.37 -7.22
CA THR A 212 -14.10 -7.44 -7.68
C THR A 212 -14.14 -7.40 -9.20
N SER A 213 -15.15 -6.75 -9.78
CA SER A 213 -15.25 -6.57 -11.25
C SER A 213 -14.06 -5.80 -11.83
N GLU A 214 -13.60 -4.76 -11.14
CA GLU A 214 -12.46 -3.95 -11.55
C GLU A 214 -11.14 -4.73 -11.43
N GLU A 215 -10.97 -5.50 -10.34
CA GLU A 215 -9.79 -6.35 -10.14
C GLU A 215 -9.73 -7.45 -11.21
N ALA A 216 -10.85 -8.12 -11.48
CA ALA A 216 -10.94 -9.14 -12.52
C ALA A 216 -10.66 -8.58 -13.94
N ALA A 217 -11.07 -7.34 -14.20
CA ALA A 217 -10.83 -6.69 -15.49
C ALA A 217 -9.37 -6.22 -15.68
N THR A 218 -8.60 -6.07 -14.59
CA THR A 218 -7.26 -5.46 -14.65
C THR A 218 -6.13 -6.41 -14.28
N GLU A 219 -6.35 -7.43 -13.45
CA GLU A 219 -5.28 -8.27 -12.89
C GLU A 219 -4.43 -8.93 -13.99
N ASP A 220 -5.06 -9.61 -14.97
CA ASP A 220 -4.32 -10.29 -16.03
C ASP A 220 -3.46 -9.32 -16.87
N LEU A 221 -3.99 -8.11 -17.12
CA LEU A 221 -3.28 -7.05 -17.86
C LEU A 221 -2.15 -6.42 -17.03
N LEU A 222 -2.32 -6.31 -15.71
CA LEU A 222 -1.26 -5.87 -14.80
C LEU A 222 -0.12 -6.89 -14.73
N LEU A 223 -0.44 -8.19 -14.72
CA LEU A 223 0.55 -9.28 -14.77
C LEU A 223 1.30 -9.29 -16.10
N GLU A 224 0.61 -9.10 -17.24
CA GLU A 224 1.25 -8.93 -18.55
C GLU A 224 2.22 -7.74 -18.56
N LEU A 225 1.81 -6.58 -18.02
CA LEU A 225 2.69 -5.41 -17.90
C LEU A 225 3.91 -5.66 -17.00
N ALA A 226 3.71 -6.41 -15.91
CA ALA A 226 4.79 -6.79 -15.00
C ALA A 226 5.84 -7.63 -15.70
N ASP A 227 5.42 -8.64 -16.47
CA ASP A 227 6.31 -9.54 -17.24
C ASP A 227 6.99 -8.80 -18.39
N ASP A 228 6.22 -8.10 -19.25
CA ASP A 228 6.74 -7.33 -20.40
C ASP A 228 7.86 -6.36 -20.02
N HIS A 229 7.77 -5.75 -18.84
CA HIS A 229 8.70 -4.71 -18.38
C HIS A 229 9.61 -5.15 -17.22
N SER A 230 9.57 -6.43 -16.82
CA SER A 230 10.33 -6.97 -15.69
C SER A 230 10.13 -6.13 -14.41
N ILE A 231 8.88 -5.81 -14.08
CA ILE A 231 8.51 -5.07 -12.88
C ILE A 231 8.00 -6.09 -11.84
N PRO A 232 8.58 -6.14 -10.61
CA PRO A 232 8.12 -7.07 -9.59
C PRO A 232 6.67 -6.77 -9.17
N ILE A 233 5.93 -7.83 -8.86
CA ILE A 233 4.56 -7.75 -8.35
C ILE A 233 4.54 -7.84 -6.82
N VAL A 234 3.53 -7.24 -6.17
CA VAL A 234 3.33 -7.34 -4.72
C VAL A 234 1.85 -7.46 -4.37
N ALA A 235 1.54 -8.37 -3.44
CA ALA A 235 0.19 -8.55 -2.93
C ALA A 235 -0.12 -7.57 -1.80
N THR A 236 -1.26 -6.92 -1.84
CA THR A 236 -1.76 -6.10 -0.71
C THR A 236 -3.25 -6.36 -0.46
N ASN A 237 -3.73 -5.96 0.72
CA ASN A 237 -5.14 -6.10 1.08
C ASN A 237 -5.86 -4.77 1.31
N ASN A 238 -5.20 -3.63 1.14
CA ASN A 238 -5.79 -2.30 1.35
C ASN A 238 -6.68 -2.25 2.61
N VAL A 239 -6.05 -2.46 3.78
CA VAL A 239 -6.74 -2.66 5.07
C VAL A 239 -7.31 -1.35 5.59
N HIS A 240 -8.61 -1.33 5.91
CA HIS A 240 -9.30 -0.18 6.51
C HIS A 240 -9.91 -0.46 7.89
N PHE A 241 -10.09 -1.72 8.26
CA PHE A 241 -10.67 -2.15 9.54
C PHE A 241 -10.10 -3.48 10.00
N LYS A 242 -10.30 -3.81 11.29
CA LYS A 242 -9.62 -4.94 11.93
C LYS A 242 -10.19 -6.32 11.60
N ASP A 243 -11.51 -6.42 11.44
CA ASP A 243 -12.23 -7.68 11.20
C ASP A 243 -13.55 -7.43 10.46
N LYS A 244 -14.16 -8.50 9.91
CA LYS A 244 -15.42 -8.42 9.15
C LYS A 244 -16.58 -7.78 9.95
N LYS A 245 -16.57 -7.87 11.29
CA LYS A 245 -17.60 -7.26 12.13
C LYS A 245 -17.51 -5.74 12.19
N SER A 246 -16.34 -5.20 11.92
CA SER A 246 -16.10 -3.76 11.90
C SER A 246 -16.51 -3.09 10.56
N PHE A 247 -16.99 -3.86 9.59
CA PHE A 247 -17.38 -3.37 8.27
C PHE A 247 -18.49 -2.32 8.32
N GLU A 248 -19.55 -2.54 9.11
CA GLU A 248 -20.66 -1.58 9.22
C GLU A 248 -20.19 -0.23 9.78
N ALA A 249 -19.32 -0.25 10.79
CA ALA A 249 -18.75 0.97 11.35
C ALA A 249 -17.89 1.72 10.33
N GLN A 250 -17.12 0.99 9.52
CA GLN A 250 -16.35 1.55 8.40
C GLN A 250 -17.26 2.17 7.33
N ASP A 251 -18.36 1.50 6.98
CA ASP A 251 -19.32 1.98 5.99
C ASP A 251 -20.00 3.27 6.45
N VAL A 252 -20.33 3.39 7.74
CA VAL A 252 -20.82 4.64 8.35
C VAL A 252 -19.81 5.77 8.24
N LEU A 253 -18.51 5.52 8.47
CA LEU A 253 -17.47 6.54 8.30
C LEU A 253 -17.41 7.06 6.85
N LEU A 254 -17.52 6.17 5.88
CA LEU A 254 -17.57 6.57 4.45
C LEU A 254 -18.84 7.37 4.12
N CYS A 255 -19.99 7.02 4.68
CA CYS A 255 -21.21 7.81 4.53
C CYS A 255 -21.04 9.23 5.07
N ILE A 256 -20.43 9.38 6.24
CA ILE A 256 -20.13 10.70 6.82
C ILE A 256 -19.16 11.49 5.91
N ALA A 257 -18.12 10.84 5.41
CA ALA A 257 -17.14 11.47 4.51
C ALA A 257 -17.77 12.00 3.22
N GLN A 258 -18.76 11.28 2.68
CA GLN A 258 -19.41 11.59 1.41
C GLN A 258 -20.71 12.39 1.58
N ASN A 259 -21.10 12.68 2.82
CA ASN A 259 -22.40 13.32 3.15
C ASN A 259 -23.59 12.55 2.54
N THR A 260 -23.58 11.22 2.69
CA THR A 260 -24.61 10.27 2.19
C THR A 260 -25.18 9.44 3.33
N TYR A 261 -26.16 8.60 3.04
CA TYR A 261 -26.81 7.70 4.00
C TYR A 261 -26.56 6.23 3.64
N LEU A 262 -26.68 5.33 4.63
CA LEU A 262 -26.46 3.89 4.46
C LEU A 262 -27.42 3.23 3.46
N ASP A 263 -28.65 3.72 3.36
CA ASP A 263 -29.69 3.24 2.44
C ASP A 263 -29.54 3.75 0.98
N GLN A 264 -28.65 4.71 0.76
CA GLN A 264 -28.33 5.20 -0.60
C GLN A 264 -27.21 4.36 -1.21
N GLU A 265 -27.52 3.14 -1.64
CA GLU A 265 -26.48 2.20 -2.15
C GLU A 265 -25.93 2.55 -3.53
N ALA A 266 -26.67 3.25 -4.37
CA ALA A 266 -26.42 3.30 -5.83
C ALA A 266 -25.33 4.30 -6.27
N GLU A 267 -24.91 5.26 -5.45
CA GLU A 267 -24.08 6.39 -5.91
C GLU A 267 -22.89 6.73 -4.97
N ARG A 268 -22.54 5.86 -4.02
CA ARG A 268 -21.48 6.14 -3.05
C ARG A 268 -20.28 5.18 -3.17
N GLU A 269 -19.10 5.70 -2.87
CA GLU A 269 -17.92 4.86 -2.67
C GLU A 269 -18.17 3.90 -1.49
N ARG A 270 -17.96 2.61 -1.72
CA ARG A 270 -18.14 1.56 -0.73
C ARG A 270 -17.02 0.54 -0.83
N LEU A 271 -16.48 0.14 0.32
CA LEU A 271 -15.55 -0.98 0.40
C LEU A 271 -16.31 -2.30 0.43
N THR A 272 -15.61 -3.40 0.20
CA THR A 272 -16.13 -4.74 0.46
C THR A 272 -15.80 -5.17 1.89
N GLN A 273 -16.44 -6.25 2.37
CA GLN A 273 -16.11 -6.83 3.68
C GLN A 273 -14.71 -7.43 3.74
N GLU A 274 -14.02 -7.53 2.60
CA GLU A 274 -12.69 -8.13 2.49
C GLU A 274 -11.52 -7.16 2.76
N HIS A 275 -11.79 -5.88 3.03
CA HIS A 275 -10.77 -4.89 3.40
C HIS A 275 -10.37 -4.92 4.88
N TYR A 276 -10.56 -6.06 5.56
CA TYR A 276 -10.12 -6.24 6.94
C TYR A 276 -8.67 -6.74 7.02
N PHE A 277 -8.09 -6.65 8.24
CA PHE A 277 -6.74 -7.15 8.51
C PHE A 277 -6.73 -8.68 8.49
N LYS A 278 -6.42 -9.27 7.32
CA LYS A 278 -6.32 -10.72 7.11
C LYS A 278 -5.07 -11.30 7.76
N SER A 279 -5.15 -12.55 8.22
CA SER A 279 -3.98 -13.30 8.69
C SER A 279 -3.05 -13.68 7.52
N SER A 280 -1.78 -13.99 7.82
CA SER A 280 -0.84 -14.53 6.82
C SER A 280 -1.35 -15.78 6.13
N LYS A 281 -2.12 -16.63 6.85
CA LYS A 281 -2.74 -17.84 6.28
C LYS A 281 -3.81 -17.50 5.26
N GLU A 282 -4.69 -16.54 5.55
CA GLU A 282 -5.73 -16.09 4.62
C GLU A 282 -5.12 -15.46 3.37
N MET A 283 -4.10 -14.60 3.53
CA MET A 283 -3.40 -13.99 2.41
C MET A 283 -2.65 -15.04 1.56
N ARG A 284 -2.06 -16.06 2.17
CA ARG A 284 -1.40 -17.15 1.45
C ARG A 284 -2.37 -17.96 0.61
N ILE A 285 -3.56 -18.24 1.12
CA ILE A 285 -4.61 -18.92 0.36
C ILE A 285 -5.09 -18.03 -0.80
N LEU A 286 -5.30 -16.76 -0.53
CA LEU A 286 -5.79 -15.78 -1.51
C LEU A 286 -4.83 -15.59 -2.69
N PHE A 287 -3.51 -15.66 -2.44
CA PHE A 287 -2.45 -15.49 -3.44
C PHE A 287 -1.63 -16.76 -3.69
N GLN A 288 -2.24 -17.95 -3.52
CA GLN A 288 -1.53 -19.24 -3.70
C GLN A 288 -0.98 -19.44 -5.13
N ASP A 289 -1.60 -18.81 -6.12
CA ASP A 289 -1.22 -18.79 -7.54
C ASP A 289 -0.15 -17.73 -7.87
N LEU A 290 0.06 -16.75 -7.00
CA LEU A 290 1.00 -15.63 -7.15
C LEU A 290 1.95 -15.56 -5.94
N SER A 291 2.70 -16.64 -5.67
CA SER A 291 3.58 -16.74 -4.50
C SER A 291 4.64 -15.62 -4.46
N GLU A 292 5.15 -15.18 -5.61
CA GLU A 292 6.09 -14.06 -5.72
C GLU A 292 5.50 -12.76 -5.17
N ALA A 293 4.24 -12.46 -5.49
CA ALA A 293 3.57 -11.25 -4.99
C ALA A 293 3.43 -11.28 -3.46
N TYR A 294 3.20 -12.46 -2.87
CA TYR A 294 3.16 -12.66 -1.44
C TYR A 294 4.54 -12.46 -0.80
N ASP A 295 5.57 -13.09 -1.35
CA ASP A 295 6.94 -13.09 -0.80
C ASP A 295 7.58 -11.70 -0.89
N ASN A 296 7.29 -10.91 -1.93
CA ASN A 296 7.76 -9.54 -2.11
C ASN A 296 7.28 -8.58 -1.01
N THR A 297 6.24 -8.91 -0.23
CA THR A 297 5.86 -8.10 0.93
C THR A 297 6.95 -8.06 2.00
N LEU A 298 7.60 -9.19 2.24
CA LEU A 298 8.73 -9.29 3.16
C LEU A 298 9.97 -8.60 2.59
N GLU A 299 10.24 -8.74 1.30
CA GLU A 299 11.35 -8.06 0.61
C GLU A 299 11.24 -6.53 0.77
N ILE A 300 10.07 -5.97 0.55
CA ILE A 300 9.82 -4.54 0.76
C ILE A 300 10.02 -4.16 2.24
N ALA A 301 9.53 -4.96 3.16
CA ALA A 301 9.69 -4.71 4.60
C ALA A 301 11.17 -4.64 5.01
N LEU A 302 11.99 -5.54 4.48
CA LEU A 302 13.44 -5.58 4.73
C LEU A 302 14.19 -4.36 4.15
N ARG A 303 13.65 -3.74 3.11
CA ARG A 303 14.20 -2.53 2.46
C ARG A 303 13.79 -1.23 3.17
N CYS A 304 12.81 -1.26 4.08
CA CYS A 304 12.28 -0.09 4.79
C CYS A 304 12.71 -0.12 6.25
N THR A 305 13.85 0.48 6.58
CA THR A 305 14.48 0.37 7.90
C THR A 305 14.30 1.60 8.79
N PHE A 306 13.79 2.70 8.25
CA PHE A 306 13.64 3.96 8.97
C PHE A 306 12.31 4.06 9.70
N ARG A 307 12.34 4.61 10.89
CA ARG A 307 11.19 5.08 11.65
C ARG A 307 11.46 6.44 12.29
N PRO A 308 10.45 7.32 12.44
CA PRO A 308 10.60 8.53 13.25
C PRO A 308 10.81 8.17 14.72
N ILE A 309 11.65 8.93 15.38
CA ILE A 309 11.94 8.85 16.81
C ILE A 309 11.81 10.24 17.44
N LYS A 310 11.47 10.29 18.75
CA LYS A 310 11.48 11.54 19.52
C LYS A 310 12.87 12.05 19.75
#